data_ec6fb40a089bde0c9b57d5a641e56abe
#
_entry.id   ec6fb40a089bde0c9b57d5a641e56abe
#
_cell.length_a   1.000
_cell.length_b   1.000
_cell.length_c   1.000
_cell.angle_alpha   90.00
_cell.angle_beta   90.00
_cell.angle_gamma   90.00
#
_symmetry.space_group_name_H-M   'P 1'
#
loop_
_entity.id
_entity.type
_entity.pdbx_description
1 polymer ?
#
loop_
_entity_poly.entity_id
_entity_poly.type
_entity_poly.pdbx_seq_one_letter_code
_entity_poly.pdbx_strand_id
1 'polypeptide(L)' 'MDYSDIYVRRIRKLCKERHMAINELATLSGVTPSSVYSMMNPDRRELRISLIKKLCDGLDISLAEFFTAKVFDELEQEIR' A
#
# COMPACT_ATOMS: atom_id res chain seq x y z
N MET A 1 3.16 -14.94 -7.09
CA MET A 1 2.54 -13.61 -6.86
C MET A 1 3.63 -12.60 -6.60
N ASP A 2 3.59 -11.49 -7.31
CA ASP A 2 4.54 -10.41 -7.12
C ASP A 2 4.27 -9.67 -5.81
N TYR A 3 5.30 -9.17 -5.17
CA TYR A 3 5.17 -8.40 -3.93
C TYR A 3 4.26 -7.19 -4.12
N SER A 4 4.32 -6.54 -5.29
CA SER A 4 3.49 -5.37 -5.56
C SER A 4 2.00 -5.69 -5.46
N ASP A 5 1.58 -6.88 -5.85
CA ASP A 5 0.18 -7.30 -5.75
C ASP A 5 -0.29 -7.34 -4.30
N ILE A 6 0.59 -7.77 -3.40
CA ILE A 6 0.27 -7.89 -1.98
C ILE A 6 0.07 -6.51 -1.35
N TYR A 7 0.95 -5.56 -1.68
CA TYR A 7 0.83 -4.19 -1.19
C TYR A 7 -0.43 -3.52 -1.74
N VAL A 8 -0.73 -3.74 -3.01
CA VAL A 8 -1.95 -3.21 -3.64
C VAL A 8 -3.19 -3.75 -2.93
N ARG A 9 -3.24 -5.04 -2.66
CA ARG A 9 -4.34 -5.65 -1.93
C ARG A 9 -4.51 -5.03 -0.55
N ARG A 10 -3.41 -4.82 0.16
CA ARG A 10 -3.43 -4.22 1.49
C ARG A 10 -4.02 -2.81 1.45
N ILE A 11 -3.55 -2.00 0.50
CA ILE A 11 -4.02 -0.63 0.33
C ILE A 11 -5.51 -0.60 -0.01
N ARG A 12 -5.94 -1.45 -0.96
CA ARG A 12 -7.35 -1.51 -1.36
C ARG A 12 -8.24 -1.94 -0.21
N LYS A 13 -7.79 -2.90 0.58
CA LYS A 13 -8.55 -3.38 1.73
C LYS A 13 -8.71 -2.28 2.79
N LEU A 14 -7.63 -1.56 3.08
CA LEU A 14 -7.68 -0.45 4.03
C LEU A 14 -8.62 0.66 3.56
N CYS A 15 -8.58 0.99 2.28
CA CYS A 15 -9.50 1.97 1.71
C CYS A 15 -10.94 1.50 1.80
N LYS A 16 -11.19 0.24 1.48
CA LYS A 16 -12.54 -0.33 1.53
C LYS A 16 -13.09 -0.29 2.95
N GLU A 17 -12.29 -0.65 3.94
CA GLU A 17 -12.71 -0.64 5.34
C GLU A 17 -13.08 0.76 5.81
N ARG A 18 -12.49 1.78 5.22
CA ARG A 18 -12.73 3.19 5.58
C ARG A 18 -13.69 3.89 4.63
N HIS A 19 -14.29 3.15 3.70
CA HIS A 19 -15.19 3.72 2.68
C HIS A 19 -14.53 4.89 1.95
N MET A 20 -13.27 4.72 1.58
CA MET A 20 -12.42 5.77 1.01
C MET A 20 -11.98 5.38 -0.40
N ALA A 21 -12.07 6.33 -1.35
CA ALA A 21 -11.54 6.12 -2.70
C ALA A 21 -10.01 6.32 -2.70
N ILE A 22 -9.33 5.72 -3.68
CA ILE A 22 -7.89 5.86 -3.83
C ILE A 22 -7.49 7.35 -4.00
N ASN A 23 -8.26 8.11 -4.78
CA ASN A 23 -7.99 9.54 -4.98
C ASN A 23 -8.07 10.30 -3.66
N GLU A 24 -9.02 9.94 -2.83
CA GLU A 24 -9.19 10.54 -1.52
C GLU A 24 -7.99 10.24 -0.60
N LEU A 25 -7.54 8.99 -0.63
CA LEU A 25 -6.36 8.59 0.13
C LEU A 25 -5.13 9.39 -0.32
N ALA A 26 -4.93 9.53 -1.63
CA ALA A 26 -3.81 10.29 -2.16
C ALA A 26 -3.84 11.74 -1.64
N THR A 27 -4.99 12.37 -1.68
CA THR A 27 -5.16 13.75 -1.19
C THR A 27 -4.81 13.85 0.30
N LEU A 28 -5.32 12.93 1.11
CA LEU A 28 -5.04 12.91 2.55
C LEU A 28 -3.58 12.64 2.84
N SER A 29 -2.90 11.93 1.96
CA SER A 29 -1.49 11.55 2.13
C SER A 29 -0.53 12.61 1.60
N GLY A 30 -1.04 13.66 0.98
CA GLY A 30 -0.20 14.72 0.42
C GLY A 30 0.54 14.32 -0.84
N VAL A 31 0.01 13.34 -1.58
CA VAL A 31 0.60 12.88 -2.84
C VAL A 31 -0.43 12.99 -3.96
N THR A 32 0.05 12.93 -5.21
CA THR A 32 -0.88 12.98 -6.35
C THR A 32 -1.51 11.61 -6.56
N PRO A 33 -2.77 11.55 -7.04
CA PRO A 33 -3.36 10.26 -7.41
C PRO A 33 -2.51 9.49 -8.40
N SER A 34 -1.85 10.19 -9.35
CA SER A 34 -0.95 9.56 -10.32
C SER A 34 0.15 8.75 -9.64
N SER A 35 0.72 9.29 -8.56
CA SER A 35 1.79 8.59 -7.81
C SER A 35 1.28 7.29 -7.21
N VAL A 36 0.05 7.30 -6.67
CA VAL A 36 -0.55 6.11 -6.07
C VAL A 36 -0.86 5.07 -7.15
N TYR A 37 -1.47 5.50 -8.25
CA TYR A 37 -1.79 4.58 -9.35
C TYR A 37 -0.54 4.01 -10.00
N SER A 38 0.54 4.80 -10.11
CA SER A 38 1.83 4.29 -10.61
C SER A 38 2.36 3.19 -9.71
N MET A 39 2.28 3.38 -8.40
CA MET A 39 2.71 2.37 -7.43
C MET A 39 1.90 1.09 -7.58
N MET A 40 0.62 1.20 -7.93
CA MET A 40 -0.29 0.07 -8.06
C MET A 40 -0.20 -0.62 -9.43
N ASN A 41 0.59 -0.07 -10.36
CA ASN A 41 0.76 -0.62 -11.69
C ASN A 41 1.48 -1.97 -11.61
N PRO A 42 0.93 -3.06 -12.19
CA PRO A 42 1.57 -4.38 -12.13
C PRO A 42 2.94 -4.44 -12.80
N ASP A 43 3.28 -3.48 -13.64
CA ASP A 43 4.60 -3.41 -14.28
C ASP A 43 5.67 -2.83 -13.36
N ARG A 44 5.27 -2.22 -12.25
CA ARG A 44 6.19 -1.71 -11.25
C ARG A 44 6.61 -2.84 -10.31
N ARG A 45 7.90 -2.99 -10.10
CA ARG A 45 8.44 -4.10 -9.31
C ARG A 45 8.84 -3.72 -7.91
N GLU A 46 9.05 -2.44 -7.66
CA GLU A 46 9.50 -1.98 -6.35
C GLU A 46 8.61 -0.87 -5.82
N LEU A 47 8.32 -0.95 -4.54
CA LEU A 47 7.57 0.06 -3.85
C LEU A 47 8.50 0.89 -2.97
N ARG A 48 8.22 2.17 -2.88
CA ARG A 48 9.00 3.06 -2.04
C ARG A 48 8.38 3.10 -0.64
N ILE A 49 9.19 2.81 0.36
CA ILE A 49 8.77 2.87 1.75
C ILE A 49 8.28 4.28 2.11
N SER A 50 8.91 5.32 1.55
CA SER A 50 8.49 6.68 1.83
C SER A 50 7.06 6.95 1.36
N LEU A 51 6.65 6.38 0.22
CA LEU A 51 5.28 6.52 -0.26
C LEU A 51 4.31 5.74 0.63
N ILE A 52 4.68 4.53 1.01
CA ILE A 52 3.87 3.72 1.93
C ILE A 52 3.68 4.47 3.25
N LYS A 53 4.73 5.09 3.77
CA LYS A 53 4.64 5.86 5.02
C LYS A 53 3.64 7.02 4.88
N LYS A 54 3.67 7.74 3.76
CA LYS A 54 2.72 8.82 3.50
C LYS A 54 1.28 8.31 3.44
N LEU A 55 1.07 7.16 2.80
CA LEU A 55 -0.25 6.55 2.74
C LEU A 55 -0.72 6.12 4.14
N CYS A 56 0.19 5.60 4.95
CA CYS A 56 -0.13 5.26 6.34
C CYS A 56 -0.56 6.50 7.12
N ASP A 57 0.14 7.61 6.92
CA ASP A 57 -0.23 8.87 7.57
C ASP A 57 -1.64 9.33 7.13
N GLY A 58 -1.93 9.19 5.84
CA GLY A 58 -3.26 9.52 5.31
C GLY A 58 -4.35 8.60 5.86
N LEU A 59 -4.01 7.36 6.18
CA LEU A 59 -4.93 6.37 6.77
C LEU A 59 -4.95 6.45 8.30
N ASP A 60 -4.09 7.26 8.89
CA ASP A 60 -3.93 7.38 10.34
C ASP A 60 -3.56 6.05 10.99
N ILE A 61 -2.60 5.35 10.39
CA ILE A 61 -2.05 4.10 10.93
C ILE A 61 -0.52 4.18 10.94
N SER A 62 0.10 3.31 11.72
CA SER A 62 1.56 3.18 11.73
C SER A 62 2.02 2.26 10.61
N LEU A 63 3.31 2.32 10.28
CA LEU A 63 3.92 1.34 9.37
C LEU A 63 3.77 -0.09 9.93
N ALA A 64 3.94 -0.25 11.23
CA ALA A 64 3.78 -1.55 11.85
C ALA A 64 2.38 -2.10 11.64
N GLU A 65 1.36 -1.27 11.81
CA GLU A 65 -0.02 -1.68 11.59
C GLU A 65 -0.27 -2.04 10.12
N PHE A 66 0.31 -1.29 9.20
CA PHE A 66 0.20 -1.59 7.77
C PHE A 66 0.71 -3.00 7.47
N PHE A 67 1.85 -3.38 8.04
CA PHE A 67 2.51 -4.68 7.77
C PHE A 67 2.02 -5.81 8.67
N THR A 68 1.04 -5.57 9.53
CA THR A 68 0.49 -6.62 10.42
C THR A 68 -0.53 -7.51 9.73
N ALA A 69 -0.81 -7.29 8.45
CA ALA A 69 -1.77 -8.10 7.72
C ALA A 69 -1.23 -9.51 7.46
N LYS A 70 -2.10 -10.51 7.59
CA LYS A 70 -1.74 -11.91 7.38
C LYS A 70 -1.14 -12.16 6.00
N VAL A 71 -1.56 -11.41 5.00
CA VAL A 71 -1.07 -11.54 3.63
C VAL A 71 0.46 -11.42 3.55
N PHE A 72 1.08 -10.64 4.44
CA PHE A 72 2.53 -10.50 4.45
C PHE A 72 3.22 -11.74 5.03
N ASP A 73 2.56 -12.46 5.91
CA ASP A 73 3.09 -13.70 6.50
C ASP A 73 3.09 -14.86 5.50
N GLU A 74 2.33 -14.73 4.43
CA GLU A 74 2.20 -15.75 3.40
C GLU A 74 3.28 -15.66 2.32
N LEU A 75 4.15 -14.63 2.39
CA LEU A 75 5.22 -14.48 1.43
C LEU A 75 6.27 -15.56 1.61
N GLU A 76 6.76 -16.08 0.47
CA GLU A 76 7.82 -17.07 0.47
C GLU A 76 9.16 -16.42 0.79
N GLN A 77 10.03 -17.19 1.42
CA GLN A 77 11.38 -16.75 1.71
C GLN A 77 12.18 -16.66 0.41
N GLU A 78 12.78 -15.51 0.14
CA GLU A 78 13.58 -15.30 -1.07
C GLU A 78 14.99 -15.85 -0.93
N ILE A 79 15.56 -15.74 0.26
CA ILE A 79 16.96 -16.13 0.52
C ILE A 79 16.94 -17.34 1.44
N ARG A 80 17.63 -18.39 1.01
CA ARG A 80 17.70 -19.64 1.76
C ARG A 80 19.14 -20.04 2.05
#